data_fd880a50279138643c6f612e02e053d4
#
_entry.id   fd880a50279138643c6f612e02e053d4
#
_cell.length_a   1.000
_cell.length_b   1.000
_cell.length_c   1.000
_cell.angle_alpha   90.00
_cell.angle_beta   90.00
_cell.angle_gamma   90.00
#
_symmetry.space_group_name_H-M   'P 1'
#
loop_
_entity.id
_entity.type
_entity.pdbx_description
1 polymer ?
#
loop_
_entity_poly.entity_id
_entity_poly.type
_entity_poly.pdbx_seq_one_letter_code
_entity_poly.pdbx_strand_id
1 'polypeptide(L)'
;MSKSKKINPNKIPLTHPFDYAAFMETVIQEENIHACLLVMSAISELDSMTPDGMIDTWTCSNQYDEEAASGKDIKLLGEQLFGFRLPFPNAIPKVFKTEGEVKRFKQQVRRNCVYSGLCVFCVAAFHAGVLDQRTVEATYLNAQLTEEEIIRGRSSYVEIQERIRIQYGIEIAHVGGKIYVNRTNDD
;
A
#
# COMPACT_ATOMS: atom_id res chain seq x y z
N MET A 1 -22.24 3.71 19.19
CA MET A 1 -21.14 3.27 18.32
C MET A 1 -19.83 3.57 19.02
N SER A 2 -19.12 2.55 19.47
CA SER A 2 -17.80 2.71 20.12
C SER A 2 -16.78 3.10 19.05
N LYS A 3 -16.17 4.29 19.17
CA LYS A 3 -15.03 4.67 18.33
C LYS A 3 -13.88 3.73 18.68
N SER A 4 -13.55 2.79 17.80
CA SER A 4 -12.32 2.00 17.94
C SER A 4 -11.14 2.98 18.04
N LYS A 5 -10.45 2.98 19.17
CA LYS A 5 -9.23 3.79 19.34
C LYS A 5 -8.22 3.27 18.32
N LYS A 6 -7.81 4.11 17.37
CA LYS A 6 -6.68 3.80 16.49
C LYS A 6 -5.47 3.48 17.38
N ILE A 7 -4.99 2.26 17.29
CA ILE A 7 -3.78 1.82 18.00
C ILE A 7 -2.60 2.42 17.24
N ASN A 8 -1.73 3.16 17.94
CA ASN A 8 -0.50 3.67 17.33
C ASN A 8 0.54 2.54 17.29
N PRO A 9 0.92 2.01 16.12
CA PRO A 9 1.83 0.87 16.01
C PRO A 9 3.22 1.17 16.57
N ASN A 10 3.64 2.43 16.59
CA ASN A 10 4.92 2.82 17.19
C ASN A 10 4.96 2.62 18.72
N LYS A 11 3.80 2.53 19.37
CA LYS A 11 3.68 2.32 20.82
C LYS A 11 3.53 0.85 21.21
N ILE A 12 3.38 -0.08 20.26
CA ILE A 12 3.33 -1.51 20.54
C ILE A 12 4.72 -1.98 21.00
N PRO A 13 4.88 -2.64 22.16
CA PRO A 13 6.20 -2.89 22.78
C PRO A 13 6.88 -4.04 22.12
N LEU A 14 6.77 -4.74 21.24
CA LEU A 14 7.50 -5.86 20.61
C LEU A 14 8.29 -6.74 21.62
N THR A 15 7.67 -7.11 22.73
CA THR A 15 8.30 -7.96 23.77
C THR A 15 7.84 -9.42 23.71
N HIS A 16 6.64 -9.67 23.18
CA HIS A 16 6.05 -11.00 23.05
C HIS A 16 5.62 -11.29 21.62
N PRO A 17 5.47 -12.56 21.22
CA PRO A 17 4.98 -12.94 19.90
C PRO A 17 3.64 -12.28 19.53
N PHE A 18 2.73 -12.09 20.48
CA PHE A 18 1.46 -11.37 20.27
C PHE A 18 1.66 -9.89 19.92
N ASP A 19 2.69 -9.25 20.49
CA ASP A 19 3.02 -7.85 20.17
C ASP A 19 3.43 -7.72 18.69
N TYR A 20 4.19 -8.70 18.17
CA TYR A 20 4.57 -8.75 16.76
C TYR A 20 3.37 -8.94 15.85
N ALA A 21 2.45 -9.85 16.19
CA ALA A 21 1.24 -10.08 15.41
C ALA A 21 0.37 -8.80 15.37
N ALA A 22 0.10 -8.20 16.52
CA ALA A 22 -0.67 -6.96 16.61
C ALA A 22 0.02 -5.79 15.88
N PHE A 23 1.34 -5.69 15.97
CA PHE A 23 2.13 -4.70 15.24
C PHE A 23 2.00 -4.92 13.73
N MET A 24 2.20 -6.15 13.24
CA MET A 24 2.09 -6.48 11.82
C MET A 24 0.71 -6.20 11.27
N GLU A 25 -0.35 -6.65 11.94
CA GLU A 25 -1.73 -6.40 11.53
C GLU A 25 -2.01 -4.90 11.39
N THR A 26 -1.62 -4.11 12.41
CA THR A 26 -1.83 -2.66 12.39
C THR A 26 -1.03 -1.97 11.29
N VAL A 27 0.22 -2.39 11.07
CA VAL A 27 1.08 -1.80 10.04
C VAL A 27 0.59 -2.16 8.65
N ILE A 28 0.20 -3.40 8.40
CA ILE A 28 -0.33 -3.80 7.09
C ILE A 28 -1.58 -2.99 6.75
N GLN A 29 -2.51 -2.82 7.70
CA GLN A 29 -3.71 -2.01 7.48
C GLN A 29 -3.41 -0.53 7.18
N GLU A 30 -2.40 0.07 7.86
CA GLU A 30 -2.01 1.46 7.61
C GLU A 30 -1.25 1.61 6.28
N GLU A 31 -0.31 0.72 5.99
CA GLU A 31 0.57 0.88 4.84
C GLU A 31 -0.09 0.44 3.52
N ASN A 32 -1.14 -0.37 3.56
CA ASN A 32 -1.92 -0.69 2.35
C ASN A 32 -2.58 0.54 1.73
N ILE A 33 -3.13 1.45 2.55
CA ILE A 33 -3.70 2.69 2.01
C ILE A 33 -2.61 3.59 1.39
N HIS A 34 -1.43 3.64 2.02
CA HIS A 34 -0.29 4.37 1.48
C HIS A 34 0.15 3.81 0.13
N ALA A 35 0.28 2.48 0.02
CA ALA A 35 0.60 1.82 -1.24
C ALA A 35 -0.46 2.08 -2.32
N CYS A 36 -1.75 2.01 -1.97
CA CYS A 36 -2.85 2.34 -2.87
C CYS A 36 -2.72 3.77 -3.41
N LEU A 37 -2.53 4.75 -2.53
CA LEU A 37 -2.39 6.16 -2.93
C LEU A 37 -1.17 6.38 -3.84
N LEU A 38 -0.04 5.73 -3.57
CA LEU A 38 1.17 5.84 -4.38
C LEU A 38 0.97 5.28 -5.79
N VAL A 39 0.35 4.09 -5.91
CA VAL A 39 0.08 3.50 -7.22
C VAL A 39 -0.96 4.31 -7.97
N MET A 40 -2.05 4.73 -7.32
CA MET A 40 -3.05 5.59 -7.94
C MET A 40 -2.46 6.91 -8.42
N SER A 41 -1.53 7.50 -7.62
CA SER A 41 -0.78 8.69 -8.03
C SER A 41 0.07 8.43 -9.28
N ALA A 42 0.82 7.34 -9.32
CA ALA A 42 1.67 7.01 -10.46
C ALA A 42 0.84 6.67 -11.72
N ILE A 43 -0.27 5.96 -11.56
CA ILE A 43 -1.21 5.65 -12.65
C ILE A 43 -1.88 6.92 -13.16
N SER A 44 -2.20 7.88 -12.29
CA SER A 44 -2.84 9.16 -12.69
C SER A 44 -1.99 10.02 -13.62
N GLU A 45 -0.72 9.74 -13.74
CA GLU A 45 0.20 10.40 -14.67
C GLU A 45 0.17 9.79 -16.08
N LEU A 46 -0.57 8.69 -16.28
CA LEU A 46 -0.74 8.08 -17.60
C LEU A 46 -1.81 8.82 -18.40
N ASP A 47 -1.51 9.18 -19.64
CA ASP A 47 -2.41 9.96 -20.52
C ASP A 47 -3.77 9.28 -20.76
N SER A 48 -3.84 7.96 -20.61
CA SER A 48 -5.06 7.16 -20.86
C SER A 48 -5.89 6.88 -19.61
N MET A 49 -5.49 7.41 -18.44
CA MET A 49 -6.15 7.08 -17.18
C MET A 49 -7.53 7.73 -17.09
N THR A 50 -8.50 6.93 -16.65
CA THR A 50 -9.88 7.34 -16.40
C THR A 50 -10.28 7.03 -14.94
N PRO A 51 -11.33 7.70 -14.40
CA PRO A 51 -11.87 7.34 -13.08
C PRO A 51 -12.27 5.86 -12.98
N ASP A 52 -12.87 5.31 -14.03
CA ASP A 52 -13.27 3.90 -14.06
C ASP A 52 -12.03 2.98 -14.02
N GLY A 53 -10.99 3.28 -14.78
CA GLY A 53 -9.73 2.52 -14.74
C GLY A 53 -9.09 2.50 -13.34
N MET A 54 -9.20 3.58 -12.58
CA MET A 54 -8.74 3.61 -11.18
C MET A 54 -9.60 2.72 -10.29
N ILE A 55 -10.92 2.75 -10.43
CA ILE A 55 -11.86 1.91 -9.67
C ILE A 55 -11.65 0.43 -10.02
N ASP A 56 -11.44 0.11 -11.29
CA ASP A 56 -11.16 -1.24 -11.76
C ASP A 56 -9.84 -1.77 -11.17
N THR A 57 -8.80 -0.94 -11.14
CA THR A 57 -7.52 -1.27 -10.48
C THR A 57 -7.75 -1.64 -9.01
N TRP A 58 -8.56 -0.85 -8.31
CA TRP A 58 -8.90 -1.12 -6.91
C TRP A 58 -9.71 -2.41 -6.76
N THR A 59 -10.70 -2.63 -7.61
CA THR A 59 -11.54 -3.84 -7.58
C THR A 59 -10.72 -5.10 -7.81
N CYS A 60 -9.80 -5.07 -8.79
CA CYS A 60 -8.86 -6.16 -9.03
C CYS A 60 -7.92 -6.37 -7.83
N SER A 61 -7.44 -5.30 -7.20
CA SER A 61 -6.58 -5.40 -6.02
C SER A 61 -7.28 -6.15 -4.87
N ASN A 62 -8.55 -5.86 -4.62
CA ASN A 62 -9.33 -6.60 -3.62
C ASN A 62 -9.48 -8.09 -3.96
N GLN A 63 -9.68 -8.43 -5.23
CA GLN A 63 -9.72 -9.83 -5.67
C GLN A 63 -8.39 -10.54 -5.44
N TYR A 64 -7.27 -9.86 -5.71
CA TYR A 64 -5.94 -10.42 -5.45
C TYR A 64 -5.66 -10.62 -3.96
N ASP A 65 -6.14 -9.76 -3.08
CA ASP A 65 -6.05 -9.96 -1.62
C ASP A 65 -6.82 -11.20 -1.19
N GLU A 66 -8.01 -11.45 -1.73
CA GLU A 66 -8.81 -12.66 -1.47
C GLU A 66 -8.11 -13.92 -2.02
N GLU A 67 -7.54 -13.85 -3.22
CA GLU A 67 -6.79 -14.94 -3.84
C GLU A 67 -5.50 -15.25 -3.06
N ALA A 68 -4.78 -14.25 -2.56
CA ALA A 68 -3.63 -14.42 -1.69
C ALA A 68 -4.02 -15.12 -0.38
N ALA A 69 -5.15 -14.73 0.22
CA ALA A 69 -5.70 -15.39 1.39
C ALA A 69 -6.08 -16.86 1.12
N SER A 70 -6.44 -17.20 -0.14
CA SER A 70 -6.73 -18.57 -0.59
C SER A 70 -5.50 -19.38 -1.00
N GLY A 71 -4.28 -18.80 -0.92
CA GLY A 71 -3.01 -19.48 -1.19
C GLY A 71 -2.34 -19.13 -2.53
N LYS A 72 -2.85 -18.17 -3.30
CA LYS A 72 -2.17 -17.68 -4.51
C LYS A 72 -0.91 -16.89 -4.13
N ASP A 73 0.21 -17.24 -4.74
CA ASP A 73 1.49 -16.58 -4.47
C ASP A 73 1.64 -15.27 -5.26
N ILE A 74 1.06 -14.18 -4.73
CA ILE A 74 1.17 -12.84 -5.31
C ILE A 74 2.63 -12.36 -5.41
N LYS A 75 3.48 -12.80 -4.48
CA LYS A 75 4.91 -12.49 -4.52
C LYS A 75 5.57 -13.06 -5.76
N LEU A 76 5.29 -14.34 -6.07
CA LEU A 76 5.82 -15.00 -7.26
C LEU A 76 5.35 -14.31 -8.54
N LEU A 77 4.06 -13.92 -8.60
CA LEU A 77 3.53 -13.17 -9.73
C LEU A 77 4.23 -11.83 -9.91
N GLY A 78 4.46 -11.09 -8.82
CA GLY A 78 5.18 -9.84 -8.86
C GLY A 78 6.66 -10.01 -9.26
N GLU A 79 7.34 -11.02 -8.73
CA GLU A 79 8.73 -11.33 -9.10
C GLU A 79 8.84 -11.70 -10.60
N GLN A 80 7.87 -12.41 -11.16
CA GLN A 80 7.79 -12.71 -12.59
C GLN A 80 7.53 -11.46 -13.44
N LEU A 81 6.63 -10.58 -12.98
CA LEU A 81 6.26 -9.36 -13.70
C LEU A 81 7.38 -8.32 -13.72
N PHE A 82 8.04 -8.11 -12.59
CA PHE A 82 9.07 -7.09 -12.43
C PHE A 82 10.50 -7.59 -12.70
N GLY A 83 10.71 -8.90 -12.73
CA GLY A 83 12.04 -9.49 -12.96
C GLY A 83 13.01 -9.36 -11.78
N PHE A 84 12.55 -8.94 -10.59
CA PHE A 84 13.37 -8.83 -9.39
C PHE A 84 12.62 -9.26 -8.14
N ARG A 85 13.38 -9.62 -7.09
CA ARG A 85 12.81 -10.12 -5.85
C ARG A 85 12.29 -8.97 -4.98
N LEU A 86 11.01 -9.05 -4.61
CA LEU A 86 10.32 -8.04 -3.82
C LEU A 86 10.49 -8.26 -2.30
N PRO A 87 10.66 -7.19 -1.52
CA PRO A 87 10.69 -7.29 -0.07
C PRO A 87 9.28 -7.46 0.47
N PHE A 88 8.95 -8.67 0.94
CA PHE A 88 7.69 -8.90 1.67
C PHE A 88 7.88 -8.68 3.17
N PRO A 89 6.88 -8.12 3.85
CA PRO A 89 6.97 -7.89 5.27
C PRO A 89 7.04 -9.22 6.03
N ASN A 90 8.09 -9.38 6.79
CA ASN A 90 8.25 -10.52 7.68
C ASN A 90 8.82 -10.04 9.00
N ALA A 91 7.95 -9.81 9.98
CA ALA A 91 8.35 -9.43 11.32
C ALA A 91 8.62 -10.69 12.15
N ILE A 92 9.84 -11.20 12.09
CA ILE A 92 10.27 -12.31 12.93
C ILE A 92 10.56 -11.77 14.33
N PRO A 93 9.96 -12.36 15.39
CA PRO A 93 10.27 -12.00 16.77
C PRO A 93 11.77 -12.11 17.06
N LYS A 94 12.35 -11.05 17.61
CA LYS A 94 13.75 -11.02 18.02
C LYS A 94 13.92 -10.17 19.28
N VAL A 95 15.01 -10.41 20.00
CA VAL A 95 15.38 -9.63 21.17
C VAL A 95 16.10 -8.37 20.73
N PHE A 96 15.60 -7.22 21.16
CA PHE A 96 16.24 -5.92 20.94
C PHE A 96 17.01 -5.50 22.19
N LYS A 97 18.16 -4.90 22.00
CA LYS A 97 19.02 -4.40 23.09
C LYS A 97 18.76 -2.92 23.42
N THR A 98 18.25 -2.17 22.45
CA THR A 98 18.03 -0.73 22.57
C THR A 98 16.73 -0.29 21.92
N GLU A 99 16.15 0.82 22.39
CA GLU A 99 14.99 1.45 21.75
C GLU A 99 15.25 1.87 20.29
N GLY A 100 16.49 2.28 20.01
CA GLY A 100 16.89 2.63 18.65
C GLY A 100 16.85 1.44 17.69
N GLU A 101 17.13 0.21 18.16
CA GLU A 101 16.95 -1.00 17.36
C GLU A 101 15.49 -1.30 17.10
N VAL A 102 14.62 -1.16 18.09
CA VAL A 102 13.17 -1.31 17.95
C VAL A 102 12.63 -0.32 16.93
N LYS A 103 13.01 0.96 17.04
CA LYS A 103 12.57 2.00 16.11
C LYS A 103 12.99 1.69 14.67
N ARG A 104 14.26 1.33 14.43
CA ARG A 104 14.76 0.96 13.09
C ARG A 104 14.05 -0.26 12.53
N PHE A 105 13.82 -1.27 13.35
CA PHE A 105 13.09 -2.47 12.94
C PHE A 105 11.65 -2.13 12.51
N LYS A 106 10.92 -1.33 13.32
CA LYS A 106 9.56 -0.89 12.97
C LYS A 106 9.53 -0.11 11.66
N GLN A 107 10.48 0.80 11.44
CA GLN A 107 10.58 1.54 10.19
C GLN A 107 10.85 0.63 8.99
N GLN A 108 11.75 -0.35 9.13
CA GLN A 108 12.03 -1.32 8.08
C GLN A 108 10.80 -2.17 7.72
N VAL A 109 10.06 -2.63 8.73
CA VAL A 109 8.82 -3.40 8.52
C VAL A 109 7.78 -2.55 7.78
N ARG A 110 7.56 -1.30 8.20
CA ARG A 110 6.65 -0.38 7.51
C ARG A 110 7.01 -0.21 6.04
N ARG A 111 8.27 0.09 5.76
CA ARG A 111 8.76 0.24 4.38
C ARG A 111 8.54 -1.03 3.55
N ASN A 112 8.79 -2.20 4.13
CA ASN A 112 8.54 -3.46 3.44
C ASN A 112 7.03 -3.69 3.18
N CYS A 113 6.15 -3.27 4.09
CA CYS A 113 4.69 -3.34 3.89
C CYS A 113 4.25 -2.44 2.72
N VAL A 114 4.74 -1.18 2.66
CA VAL A 114 4.45 -0.29 1.52
C VAL A 114 4.89 -0.95 0.21
N TYR A 115 6.10 -1.44 0.13
CA TYR A 115 6.61 -2.05 -1.11
C TYR A 115 5.87 -3.33 -1.51
N SER A 116 5.43 -4.14 -0.54
CA SER A 116 4.55 -5.27 -0.82
C SER A 116 3.21 -4.82 -1.39
N GLY A 117 2.62 -3.80 -0.78
CA GLY A 117 1.37 -3.21 -1.26
C GLY A 117 1.52 -2.64 -2.68
N LEU A 118 2.60 -1.91 -2.97
CA LEU A 118 2.89 -1.43 -4.33
C LEU A 118 2.93 -2.58 -5.33
N CYS A 119 3.54 -3.71 -4.97
CA CYS A 119 3.55 -4.90 -5.82
C CYS A 119 2.14 -5.41 -6.09
N VAL A 120 1.33 -5.60 -5.06
CA VAL A 120 -0.06 -6.09 -5.18
C VAL A 120 -0.89 -5.18 -6.09
N PHE A 121 -0.84 -3.87 -5.88
CA PHE A 121 -1.60 -2.91 -6.68
C PHE A 121 -1.11 -2.83 -8.13
N CYS A 122 0.20 -2.88 -8.38
CA CYS A 122 0.73 -2.90 -9.74
C CYS A 122 0.37 -4.20 -10.49
N VAL A 123 0.42 -5.36 -9.81
CA VAL A 123 -0.04 -6.63 -10.38
C VAL A 123 -1.53 -6.56 -10.70
N ALA A 124 -2.35 -6.01 -9.80
CA ALA A 124 -3.78 -5.82 -10.03
C ALA A 124 -4.06 -4.91 -11.23
N ALA A 125 -3.37 -3.76 -11.32
CA ALA A 125 -3.50 -2.81 -12.42
C ALA A 125 -3.10 -3.44 -13.78
N PHE A 126 -2.07 -4.26 -13.80
CA PHE A 126 -1.67 -5.02 -14.98
C PHE A 126 -2.76 -6.00 -15.42
N HIS A 127 -3.32 -6.77 -14.49
CA HIS A 127 -4.39 -7.72 -14.79
C HIS A 127 -5.72 -7.06 -15.15
N ALA A 128 -5.99 -5.86 -14.64
CA ALA A 128 -7.14 -5.05 -15.07
C ALA A 128 -6.98 -4.46 -16.49
N GLY A 129 -5.80 -4.61 -17.10
CA GLY A 129 -5.50 -4.00 -18.39
C GLY A 129 -5.27 -2.48 -18.33
N VAL A 130 -5.13 -1.92 -17.15
CA VAL A 130 -4.79 -0.51 -16.91
C VAL A 130 -3.32 -0.26 -17.23
N LEU A 131 -2.45 -1.20 -16.87
CA LEU A 131 -1.02 -1.19 -17.18
C LEU A 131 -0.67 -2.31 -18.15
N ASP A 132 0.25 -2.04 -19.05
CA ASP A 132 0.90 -3.04 -19.88
C ASP A 132 2.30 -3.42 -19.34
N GLN A 133 2.98 -4.32 -20.00
CA GLN A 133 4.32 -4.79 -19.62
C GLN A 133 5.36 -3.66 -19.57
N ARG A 134 5.19 -2.58 -20.33
CA ARG A 134 6.14 -1.45 -20.38
C ARG A 134 5.86 -0.44 -19.27
N THR A 135 4.58 -0.22 -19.00
CA THR A 135 4.14 0.81 -18.05
C THR A 135 4.14 0.33 -16.60
N VAL A 136 3.98 -0.98 -16.34
CA VAL A 136 3.89 -1.51 -14.98
C VAL A 136 5.18 -1.30 -14.18
N GLU A 137 6.33 -1.51 -14.79
CA GLU A 137 7.62 -1.29 -14.12
C GLU A 137 7.85 0.20 -13.85
N ALA A 138 7.56 1.06 -14.83
CA ALA A 138 7.67 2.51 -14.66
C ALA A 138 6.72 3.01 -13.56
N THR A 139 5.49 2.51 -13.51
CA THR A 139 4.52 2.84 -12.46
C THR A 139 5.03 2.43 -11.08
N TYR A 140 5.56 1.22 -10.94
CA TYR A 140 6.14 0.75 -9.69
C TYR A 140 7.32 1.63 -9.23
N LEU A 141 8.24 1.97 -10.14
CA LEU A 141 9.38 2.84 -9.85
C LEU A 141 8.95 4.27 -9.50
N ASN A 142 7.98 4.85 -10.22
CA ASN A 142 7.44 6.17 -9.91
C ASN A 142 6.75 6.21 -8.53
N ALA A 143 6.01 5.16 -8.18
CA ALA A 143 5.41 5.03 -6.86
C ALA A 143 6.48 4.98 -5.75
N GLN A 144 7.59 4.27 -5.97
CA GLN A 144 8.73 4.26 -5.03
C GLN A 144 9.40 5.63 -4.90
N LEU A 145 9.60 6.35 -6.01
CA LEU A 145 10.16 7.70 -5.98
C LEU A 145 9.26 8.66 -5.21
N THR A 146 7.95 8.57 -5.40
CA THR A 146 6.96 9.38 -4.66
C THR A 146 7.03 9.07 -3.15
N GLU A 147 7.16 7.81 -2.76
CA GLU A 147 7.37 7.42 -1.36
C GLU A 147 8.65 8.05 -0.79
N GLU A 148 9.75 8.05 -1.54
CA GLU A 148 10.98 8.71 -1.11
C GLU A 148 10.81 10.24 -0.94
N GLU A 149 10.06 10.91 -1.79
CA GLU A 149 9.75 12.34 -1.64
C GLU A 149 8.92 12.61 -0.38
N ILE A 150 7.97 11.72 -0.04
CA ILE A 150 7.21 11.82 1.21
C ILE A 150 8.14 11.63 2.42
N ILE A 151 9.02 10.64 2.40
CA ILE A 151 10.00 10.41 3.47
C ILE A 151 10.93 11.63 3.67
N ARG A 152 11.27 12.34 2.59
CA ARG A 152 12.07 13.57 2.62
C ARG A 152 11.26 14.81 3.00
N GLY A 153 9.96 14.69 3.21
CA GLY A 153 9.05 15.80 3.57
C GLY A 153 8.77 16.78 2.42
N ARG A 154 8.92 16.35 1.17
CA ARG A 154 8.64 17.16 -0.04
C ARG A 154 7.25 16.98 -0.58
N SER A 155 6.53 15.95 -0.12
CA SER A 155 5.14 15.64 -0.42
C SER A 155 4.49 14.93 0.77
N SER A 156 3.18 14.70 0.70
CA SER A 156 2.44 13.96 1.72
C SER A 156 1.33 13.12 1.09
N TYR A 157 0.91 12.07 1.81
CA TYR A 157 -0.23 11.25 1.38
C TYR A 157 -1.54 12.05 1.30
N VAL A 158 -1.69 13.07 2.12
CA VAL A 158 -2.86 13.97 2.09
C VAL A 158 -2.90 14.77 0.80
N GLU A 159 -1.76 15.31 0.35
CA GLU A 159 -1.67 16.03 -0.93
C GLU A 159 -1.96 15.12 -2.12
N ILE A 160 -1.47 13.88 -2.10
CA ILE A 160 -1.75 12.87 -3.13
C ILE A 160 -3.25 12.57 -3.19
N GLN A 161 -3.87 12.30 -2.05
CA GLN A 161 -5.29 11.99 -1.95
C GLN A 161 -6.15 13.16 -2.48
N GLU A 162 -5.82 14.38 -2.09
CA GLU A 162 -6.53 15.56 -2.54
C GLU A 162 -6.37 15.81 -4.05
N ARG A 163 -5.18 15.57 -4.60
CA ARG A 163 -4.94 15.65 -6.05
C ARG A 163 -5.79 14.64 -6.81
N ILE A 164 -5.85 13.37 -6.37
CA ILE A 164 -6.68 12.33 -6.98
C ILE A 164 -8.16 12.73 -6.90
N ARG A 165 -8.61 13.26 -5.76
CA ARG A 165 -9.98 13.71 -5.57
C ARG A 165 -10.35 14.84 -6.55
N ILE A 166 -9.52 15.85 -6.68
CA ILE A 166 -9.76 17.00 -7.57
C ILE A 166 -9.72 16.59 -9.04
N GLN A 167 -8.72 15.79 -9.42
CA GLN A 167 -8.48 15.47 -10.83
C GLN A 167 -9.44 14.43 -11.39
N TYR A 168 -9.84 13.46 -10.59
CA TYR A 168 -10.62 12.29 -11.03
C TYR A 168 -11.99 12.15 -10.36
N GLY A 169 -12.33 13.01 -9.40
CA GLY A 169 -13.56 12.84 -8.62
C GLY A 169 -13.59 11.52 -7.84
N ILE A 170 -12.45 11.08 -7.31
CA ILE A 170 -12.33 9.81 -6.57
C ILE A 170 -11.90 10.10 -5.13
N GLU A 171 -12.66 9.54 -4.19
CA GLU A 171 -12.31 9.55 -2.78
C GLU A 171 -11.78 8.17 -2.36
N ILE A 172 -10.64 8.17 -1.66
CA ILE A 172 -10.04 6.98 -1.07
C ILE A 172 -10.18 7.11 0.44
N ALA A 173 -11.02 6.27 1.03
CA ALA A 173 -11.32 6.28 2.46
C ALA A 173 -10.87 4.98 3.14
N HIS A 174 -10.43 5.09 4.38
CA HIS A 174 -10.07 3.95 5.22
C HIS A 174 -11.03 3.86 6.41
N VAL A 175 -11.89 2.85 6.42
CA VAL A 175 -12.91 2.67 7.45
C VAL A 175 -12.90 1.22 7.95
N GLY A 176 -12.70 1.03 9.25
CA GLY A 176 -12.76 -0.30 9.87
C GLY A 176 -11.73 -1.30 9.36
N GLY A 177 -10.53 -0.85 8.96
CA GLY A 177 -9.47 -1.69 8.40
C GLY A 177 -9.63 -2.00 6.91
N LYS A 178 -10.68 -1.49 6.26
CA LYS A 178 -10.90 -1.64 4.83
C LYS A 178 -10.71 -0.31 4.11
N ILE A 179 -10.17 -0.38 2.90
CA ILE A 179 -10.05 0.75 2.00
C ILE A 179 -11.29 0.76 1.10
N TYR A 180 -11.83 1.94 0.86
CA TYR A 180 -12.95 2.17 -0.07
C TYR A 180 -12.49 3.20 -1.10
N VAL A 181 -12.74 2.89 -2.36
CA VAL A 181 -12.47 3.80 -3.48
C VAL A 181 -13.81 4.06 -4.16
N ASN A 182 -14.31 5.28 -4.07
CA ASN A 182 -15.61 5.67 -4.57
C ASN A 182 -15.47 6.94 -5.40
N ARG A 183 -16.43 7.15 -6.32
CA ARG A 183 -16.59 8.47 -6.93
C ARG A 183 -17.09 9.45 -5.86
N THR A 184 -16.55 10.66 -5.87
CA THR A 184 -17.15 11.78 -5.14
C THR A 184 -18.52 12.04 -5.77
N ASN A 185 -19.58 11.98 -4.97
CA ASN A 185 -20.87 12.50 -5.42
C ASN A 185 -20.74 14.03 -5.42
N ASP A 186 -20.48 14.59 -6.59
CA ASP A 186 -20.68 16.01 -6.77
C ASP A 186 -22.19 16.25 -6.76
N ASP A 187 -22.73 16.68 -5.60
CA ASP A 187 -24.07 17.24 -5.46
C ASP A 187 -24.16 18.65 -6.10
#